data_940d618b9911539947f2c869cfa8fdb6
#
_entry.id   940d618b9911539947f2c869cfa8fdb6
#
_cell.length_a   1.000
_cell.length_b   1.000
_cell.length_c   1.000
_cell.angle_alpha   90.00
_cell.angle_beta   90.00
_cell.angle_gamma   90.00
#
_symmetry.space_group_name_H-M   'P 1'
#
loop_
_entity.id
_entity.type
_entity.pdbx_description
1 polymer ?
#
loop_
_entity_poly.entity_id
_entity_poly.type
_entity_poly.pdbx_seq_one_letter_code
_entity_poly.pdbx_strand_id
1 'polypeptide(L)' 'MTGPTIIEFDERIAMIRENINELVEQAAAYSGAEDENRTADRIAEQEQELAKLIELRGALLRR' A
#
# COMPACT_ATOMS: atom_id res chain seq x y z
N MET A 1 -7.01 21.66 -15.73
CA MET A 1 -6.56 20.30 -15.42
C MET A 1 -6.38 20.12 -13.93
N THR A 2 -6.74 19.03 -13.47
CA THR A 2 -6.80 18.78 -12.04
C THR A 2 -5.89 17.63 -11.67
N GLY A 3 -5.44 17.63 -10.44
CA GLY A 3 -4.71 16.50 -9.90
C GLY A 3 -5.64 15.33 -9.61
N PRO A 4 -5.14 14.30 -8.92
CA PRO A 4 -5.97 13.15 -8.57
C PRO A 4 -7.17 13.56 -7.72
N THR A 5 -8.29 12.92 -7.97
CA THR A 5 -9.50 13.13 -7.20
C THR A 5 -9.50 12.21 -5.97
N ILE A 6 -10.44 12.45 -5.06
CA ILE A 6 -10.62 11.59 -3.90
C ILE A 6 -10.91 10.15 -4.34
N ILE A 7 -11.70 9.99 -5.40
CA ILE A 7 -12.01 8.67 -5.93
C ILE A 7 -10.74 7.95 -6.40
N GLU A 8 -9.86 8.66 -7.09
CA GLU A 8 -8.60 8.09 -7.54
C GLU A 8 -7.70 7.68 -6.39
N PHE A 9 -7.64 8.51 -5.34
CA PHE A 9 -6.89 8.14 -4.15
C PHE A 9 -7.48 6.89 -3.50
N ASP A 10 -8.81 6.83 -3.39
CA ASP A 10 -9.47 5.67 -2.80
C ASP A 10 -9.18 4.39 -3.58
N GLU A 11 -9.20 4.46 -4.91
CA GLU A 11 -8.88 3.32 -5.76
C GLU A 11 -7.44 2.85 -5.57
N ARG A 12 -6.50 3.79 -5.53
CA ARG A 12 -5.09 3.44 -5.32
C ARG A 12 -4.87 2.84 -3.94
N ILE A 13 -5.49 3.43 -2.93
CA ILE A 13 -5.39 2.92 -1.56
C ILE A 13 -5.93 1.49 -1.50
N ALA A 14 -7.07 1.24 -2.13
CA ALA A 14 -7.66 -0.10 -2.15
C ALA A 14 -6.74 -1.11 -2.83
N MET A 15 -6.13 -0.73 -3.96
CA MET A 15 -5.20 -1.60 -4.68
C MET A 15 -3.97 -1.93 -3.84
N ILE A 16 -3.42 -0.93 -3.15
CA ILE A 16 -2.25 -1.15 -2.32
C ILE A 16 -2.59 -2.04 -1.14
N ARG A 17 -3.75 -1.86 -0.53
CA ARG A 17 -4.20 -2.73 0.56
C ARG A 17 -4.33 -4.17 0.10
N GLU A 18 -4.88 -4.40 -1.10
CA GLU A 18 -4.95 -5.74 -1.66
C GLU A 18 -3.57 -6.32 -1.88
N ASN A 19 -2.65 -5.52 -2.43
CA ASN A 19 -1.29 -5.97 -2.64
C ASN A 19 -0.61 -6.36 -1.34
N ILE A 20 -0.80 -5.56 -0.28
CA ILE A 20 -0.24 -5.88 1.03
C ILE A 20 -0.83 -7.19 1.55
N ASN A 21 -2.14 -7.37 1.43
CA ASN A 21 -2.79 -8.60 1.88
C ASN A 21 -2.23 -9.83 1.15
N GLU A 22 -2.05 -9.73 -0.16
CA GLU A 22 -1.46 -10.81 -0.94
C GLU A 22 -0.03 -11.11 -0.50
N LEU A 23 0.76 -10.08 -0.27
CA LEU A 23 2.14 -10.25 0.19
C LEU A 23 2.18 -10.90 1.57
N VAL A 24 1.29 -10.50 2.46
CA VAL A 24 1.20 -11.10 3.79
C VAL A 24 0.81 -12.58 3.69
N GLU A 25 -0.14 -12.91 2.82
CA GLU A 25 -0.54 -14.29 2.60
C GLU A 25 0.60 -15.12 2.03
N GLN A 26 1.35 -14.56 1.08
CA GLN A 26 2.51 -15.24 0.52
C GLN A 26 3.58 -15.47 1.58
N ALA A 27 3.82 -14.48 2.42
CA ALA A 27 4.80 -14.62 3.49
C ALA A 27 4.41 -15.72 4.47
N ALA A 28 3.12 -15.86 4.74
CA ALA A 28 2.62 -16.90 5.64
C ALA A 28 2.72 -18.28 5.00
N ALA A 29 2.57 -18.35 3.67
CA ALA A 29 2.63 -19.62 2.95
C ALA A 29 4.06 -20.12 2.75
N TYR A 30 5.01 -19.22 2.59
CA TYR A 30 6.41 -19.55 2.37
C TYR A 30 7.22 -19.26 3.63
N SER A 31 7.80 -20.29 4.20
CA SER A 31 8.55 -20.16 5.45
C SER A 31 10.07 -20.10 5.24
N GLY A 32 10.52 -19.80 4.02
CA GLY A 32 11.93 -19.70 3.71
C GLY A 32 12.49 -18.33 4.13
N ALA A 33 13.60 -18.34 4.84
CA ALA A 33 14.19 -17.12 5.40
C ALA A 33 14.59 -16.07 4.35
N GLU A 34 15.04 -16.52 3.18
CA GLU A 34 15.45 -15.60 2.11
C GLU A 34 14.26 -14.85 1.54
N ASP A 35 13.15 -15.54 1.34
CA ASP A 35 11.97 -14.94 0.78
C ASP A 35 11.26 -14.06 1.79
N GLU A 36 11.38 -14.35 3.07
CA GLU A 36 10.79 -13.54 4.13
C GLU A 36 11.33 -12.12 4.12
N ASN A 37 12.65 -11.95 3.95
CA ASN A 37 13.26 -10.63 3.93
C ASN A 37 12.76 -9.80 2.75
N ARG A 38 12.68 -10.40 1.57
CA ARG A 38 12.21 -9.70 0.38
C ARG A 38 10.75 -9.31 0.51
N THR A 39 9.94 -10.21 1.05
CA THR A 39 8.54 -9.95 1.22
C THR A 39 8.31 -8.87 2.26
N ALA A 40 9.07 -8.91 3.36
CA ALA A 40 8.99 -7.87 4.39
C ALA A 40 9.34 -6.49 3.83
N ASP A 41 10.38 -6.42 2.99
CA ASP A 41 10.77 -5.16 2.36
C ASP A 41 9.68 -4.62 1.45
N ARG A 42 9.06 -5.51 0.68
CA ARG A 42 7.96 -5.11 -0.21
C ARG A 42 6.75 -4.63 0.58
N ILE A 43 6.42 -5.33 1.65
CA ILE A 43 5.31 -4.92 2.52
C ILE A 43 5.60 -3.54 3.10
N ALA A 44 6.82 -3.32 3.58
CA ALA A 44 7.20 -2.02 4.14
C ALA A 44 7.08 -0.90 3.10
N GLU A 45 7.54 -1.15 1.87
CA GLU A 45 7.42 -0.17 0.79
C GLU A 45 5.97 0.15 0.48
N GLN A 46 5.12 -0.87 0.42
CA GLN A 46 3.71 -0.70 0.14
C GLN A 46 3.00 0.04 1.29
N GLU A 47 3.40 -0.25 2.52
CA GLU A 47 2.83 0.45 3.68
C GLU A 47 3.21 1.92 3.69
N GLN A 48 4.45 2.25 3.29
CA GLN A 48 4.87 3.64 3.17
C GLN A 48 4.08 4.36 2.09
N GLU A 49 3.88 3.71 0.95
CA GLU A 49 3.09 4.27 -0.13
C GLU A 49 1.64 4.49 0.30
N LEU A 50 1.09 3.53 1.02
CA LEU A 50 -0.27 3.63 1.54
C LEU A 50 -0.41 4.81 2.50
N ALA A 51 0.53 4.95 3.43
CA ALA A 51 0.52 6.05 4.38
C ALA A 51 0.58 7.40 3.68
N LYS A 52 1.43 7.49 2.66
CA LYS A 52 1.57 8.71 1.87
C LYS A 52 0.27 9.08 1.16
N LEU A 53 -0.37 8.09 0.56
CA LEU A 53 -1.64 8.32 -0.14
C LEU A 53 -2.75 8.75 0.82
N ILE A 54 -2.81 8.13 1.99
CA ILE A 54 -3.79 8.50 3.01
C ILE A 54 -3.56 9.94 3.47
N GLU A 55 -2.30 10.31 3.66
CA GLU A 55 -1.95 11.67 4.05
C GLU A 55 -2.34 12.68 2.98
N LEU A 56 -2.03 12.40 1.72
CA LEU A 56 -2.39 13.28 0.62
C LEU A 56 -3.90 13.42 0.47
N ARG A 57 -4.62 12.31 0.64
CA ARG A 57 -6.07 12.32 0.60
C ARG A 57 -6.63 13.19 1.72
N GLY A 58 -6.09 13.04 2.92
CA GLY A 58 -6.51 13.85 4.06
C GLY A 58 -6.25 15.34 3.84
N ALA A 59 -5.10 15.68 3.26
CA ALA A 59 -4.77 17.06 2.95
C ALA A 59 -5.77 17.65 1.93
N LEU A 60 -6.14 16.85 0.94
CA LEU A 60 -7.10 17.28 -0.07
C LEU A 60 -8.48 17.53 0.54
N LEU A 61 -8.88 16.69 1.49
CA LEU A 61 -10.17 16.84 2.17
C LEU A 61 -10.21 18.03 3.12
N ARG A 62 -9.07 18.45 3.62
CA ARG A 62 -8.98 19.58 4.56
C ARG A 62 -8.89 20.94 3.89
N ARG A 63 -8.85 21.00 2.59
CA ARG A 63 -8.73 22.27 1.85
C ARG A 63 -9.97 23.12 1.90
#